data_b820392d41c57a097ac33bded1439e9d
#
_entry.id   b820392d41c57a097ac33bded1439e9d
#
_cell.length_a   1.000
_cell.length_b   1.000
_cell.length_c   1.000
_cell.angle_alpha   90.00
_cell.angle_beta   90.00
_cell.angle_gamma   90.00
#
_symmetry.space_group_name_H-M   'P 1'
#
loop_
_entity.id
_entity.type
_entity.pdbx_description
1 polymer ?
#
loop_
_entity_poly.entity_id
_entity_poly.type
_entity_poly.pdbx_seq_one_letter_code
_entity_poly.pdbx_strand_id
1 'polypeptide(L)'
;TLGGVRTALIERNTTIPTSKTETFTTAADNQSSVEIHIVQGEREMAGDNTSIGRFNLDGILPAPRGVPQIAVTFDVDADGILKVSAKDNGTGKEQHITITGRSGMDDAEVERLVREAEENAEADKTKRETVETRNAGDSAVFQAEKILKDDGEKIPDDIKADVESK
;
A
#
# COMPACT_ATOMS: atom_id res chain seq x y z
N THR A 1 2.04 -0.05 -0.75
CA THR A 1 1.23 -0.42 -1.93
C THR A 1 2.04 -1.19 -2.96
N LEU A 2 1.37 -1.80 -3.92
CA LEU A 2 2.00 -2.56 -5.01
C LEU A 2 3.01 -1.68 -5.77
N GLY A 3 4.20 -2.23 -6.03
CA GLY A 3 5.29 -1.49 -6.68
C GLY A 3 6.09 -0.56 -5.76
N GLY A 4 5.87 -0.65 -4.43
CA GLY A 4 6.63 0.13 -3.46
C GLY A 4 6.23 1.60 -3.34
N VAL A 5 5.07 2.00 -3.86
CA VAL A 5 4.52 3.35 -3.70
C VAL A 5 4.06 3.55 -2.24
N ARG A 6 4.42 4.67 -1.64
CA ARG A 6 3.97 5.07 -0.31
C ARG A 6 2.51 5.54 -0.35
N THR A 7 1.73 5.14 0.65
CA THR A 7 0.41 5.71 0.93
C THR A 7 0.52 6.53 2.21
N ALA A 8 0.26 7.84 2.13
CA ALA A 8 0.25 8.71 3.30
C ALA A 8 -1.05 8.51 4.08
N LEU A 9 -0.95 8.07 5.35
CA LEU A 9 -2.11 7.96 6.24
C LEU A 9 -2.19 9.16 7.17
N ILE A 10 -1.06 9.54 7.77
CA ILE A 10 -0.96 10.72 8.64
C ILE A 10 0.01 11.69 7.98
N GLU A 11 -0.48 12.86 7.65
CA GLU A 11 0.31 13.91 7.02
C GLU A 11 1.15 14.66 8.05
N ARG A 12 2.21 15.32 7.58
CA ARG A 12 3.04 16.22 8.39
C ARG A 12 2.17 17.31 9.05
N ASN A 13 2.53 17.69 10.27
CA ASN A 13 1.84 18.69 11.06
C ASN A 13 0.38 18.33 11.45
N THR A 14 0.00 17.06 11.37
CA THR A 14 -1.27 16.61 11.92
C THR A 14 -1.26 16.73 13.44
N THR A 15 -2.30 17.35 14.00
CA THR A 15 -2.47 17.48 15.45
C THR A 15 -2.68 16.10 16.09
N ILE A 16 -1.99 15.83 17.19
CA ILE A 16 -2.14 14.62 17.99
C ILE A 16 -2.95 14.90 19.27
N PRO A 17 -3.71 13.91 19.80
CA PRO A 17 -3.84 12.53 19.29
C PRO A 17 -4.63 12.46 17.98
N THR A 18 -4.32 11.45 17.15
CA THR A 18 -5.00 11.23 15.88
C THR A 18 -5.07 9.75 15.54
N SER A 19 -6.11 9.35 14.83
CA SER A 19 -6.27 7.98 14.32
C SER A 19 -6.75 8.01 12.88
N LYS A 20 -6.13 7.21 12.01
CA LYS A 20 -6.46 7.08 10.59
C LYS A 20 -6.46 5.63 10.18
N THR A 21 -7.45 5.24 9.42
CA THR A 21 -7.59 3.89 8.86
C THR A 21 -7.67 3.96 7.35
N GLU A 22 -6.93 3.08 6.68
CA GLU A 22 -6.99 2.88 5.23
C GLU A 22 -7.15 1.39 4.94
N THR A 23 -7.91 1.05 3.91
CA THR A 23 -8.15 -0.33 3.53
C THR A 23 -7.31 -0.70 2.32
N PHE A 24 -6.50 -1.73 2.49
CA PHE A 24 -5.64 -2.32 1.46
C PHE A 24 -6.16 -3.69 1.04
N THR A 25 -5.59 -4.21 -0.04
CA THR A 25 -5.92 -5.54 -0.55
C THR A 25 -4.67 -6.33 -0.92
N THR A 26 -4.85 -7.60 -1.29
CA THR A 26 -3.76 -8.46 -1.75
C THR A 26 -3.34 -8.14 -3.18
N ALA A 27 -2.05 -8.32 -3.47
CA ALA A 27 -1.43 -8.08 -4.78
C ALA A 27 -1.38 -9.33 -5.66
N ALA A 28 -1.50 -10.52 -5.07
CA ALA A 28 -1.43 -11.80 -5.76
C ALA A 28 -2.61 -12.70 -5.37
N ASP A 29 -2.96 -13.63 -6.26
CA ASP A 29 -3.97 -14.65 -6.00
C ASP A 29 -3.51 -15.60 -4.89
N ASN A 30 -4.46 -15.99 -4.03
CA ASN A 30 -4.23 -16.91 -2.92
C ASN A 30 -3.13 -16.44 -1.93
N GLN A 31 -2.89 -15.14 -1.84
CA GLN A 31 -1.94 -14.56 -0.92
C GLN A 31 -2.43 -14.73 0.53
N SER A 32 -1.70 -15.50 1.33
CA SER A 32 -2.07 -15.86 2.70
C SER A 32 -1.48 -14.94 3.77
N SER A 33 -0.59 -14.03 3.39
CA SER A 33 0.09 -13.07 4.27
C SER A 33 0.31 -11.73 3.58
N VAL A 34 0.26 -10.63 4.34
CA VAL A 34 0.66 -9.29 3.88
C VAL A 34 1.69 -8.70 4.83
N GLU A 35 2.74 -8.10 4.27
CA GLU A 35 3.69 -7.29 5.04
C GLU A 35 3.20 -5.86 5.14
N ILE A 36 3.13 -5.35 6.36
CA ILE A 36 2.88 -3.95 6.65
C ILE A 36 4.24 -3.29 6.93
N HIS A 37 4.66 -2.44 6.00
CA HIS A 37 5.90 -1.67 6.10
C HIS A 37 5.57 -0.22 6.40
N ILE A 38 5.98 0.25 7.57
CA ILE A 38 5.71 1.58 8.09
C ILE A 38 6.94 2.44 7.84
N VAL A 39 6.73 3.55 7.16
CA VAL A 39 7.80 4.49 6.80
C VAL A 39 7.46 5.90 7.23
N GLN A 40 8.49 6.70 7.47
CA GLN A 40 8.41 8.12 7.82
C GLN A 40 9.22 8.93 6.82
N GLY A 41 8.62 9.98 6.26
CA GLY A 41 9.24 10.87 5.28
C GLY A 41 8.26 11.34 4.23
N GLU A 42 8.73 12.18 3.32
CA GLU A 42 7.91 12.87 2.32
C GLU A 42 8.12 12.37 0.89
N ARG A 43 8.99 11.36 0.68
CA ARG A 43 9.26 10.79 -0.64
C ARG A 43 8.10 9.89 -1.11
N GLU A 44 7.84 9.86 -2.42
CA GLU A 44 6.72 9.09 -3.01
C GLU A 44 6.92 7.57 -2.94
N MET A 45 8.17 7.11 -2.99
CA MET A 45 8.47 5.68 -2.90
C MET A 45 8.80 5.29 -1.47
N ALA A 46 8.25 4.17 -0.99
CA ALA A 46 8.47 3.70 0.37
C ALA A 46 9.95 3.42 0.69
N GLY A 47 10.71 2.94 -0.32
CA GLY A 47 12.14 2.66 -0.17
C GLY A 47 13.03 3.88 0.00
N ASP A 48 12.54 5.06 -0.41
CA ASP A 48 13.26 6.33 -0.32
C ASP A 48 12.93 7.09 0.99
N ASN A 49 12.16 6.47 1.90
CA ASN A 49 11.78 6.99 3.21
C ASN A 49 12.44 6.18 4.34
N THR A 50 12.42 6.71 5.55
CA THR A 50 12.96 6.03 6.74
C THR A 50 12.00 4.94 7.20
N SER A 51 12.46 3.69 7.25
CA SER A 51 11.69 2.58 7.80
C SER A 51 11.64 2.67 9.32
N ILE A 52 10.44 2.73 9.90
CA ILE A 52 10.23 2.82 11.35
C ILE A 52 9.60 1.55 11.95
N GLY A 53 9.08 0.65 11.10
CA GLY A 53 8.55 -0.64 11.56
C GLY A 53 8.10 -1.54 10.43
N ARG A 54 8.06 -2.85 10.72
CA ARG A 54 7.50 -3.88 9.83
C ARG A 54 6.87 -4.97 10.65
N PHE A 55 5.78 -5.51 10.15
CA PHE A 55 5.16 -6.73 10.69
C PHE A 55 4.30 -7.41 9.62
N ASN A 56 3.99 -8.68 9.85
CA ASN A 56 3.18 -9.48 8.93
C ASN A 56 1.81 -9.76 9.53
N LEU A 57 0.78 -9.71 8.72
CA LEU A 57 -0.53 -10.24 9.00
C LEU A 57 -0.69 -11.54 8.21
N ASP A 58 -0.73 -12.66 8.93
CA ASP A 58 -0.82 -14.01 8.37
C ASP A 58 -2.23 -14.59 8.49
N GLY A 59 -2.51 -15.59 7.66
CA GLY A 59 -3.74 -16.39 7.72
C GLY A 59 -4.92 -15.70 7.07
N ILE A 60 -4.66 -14.92 6.05
CA ILE A 60 -5.66 -14.45 5.09
C ILE A 60 -6.16 -15.66 4.30
N LEU A 61 -7.47 -15.76 4.12
CA LEU A 61 -8.06 -16.86 3.35
C LEU A 61 -7.66 -16.74 1.87
N PRO A 62 -7.36 -17.87 1.20
CA PRO A 62 -7.11 -17.89 -0.23
C PRO A 62 -8.27 -17.28 -1.01
N ALA A 63 -7.97 -16.27 -1.80
CA ALA A 63 -8.94 -15.57 -2.64
C ALA A 63 -8.21 -14.93 -3.83
N PRO A 64 -8.91 -14.57 -4.91
CA PRO A 64 -8.33 -13.77 -5.97
C PRO A 64 -7.76 -12.46 -5.44
N ARG A 65 -6.69 -11.96 -6.05
CA ARG A 65 -6.11 -10.65 -5.73
C ARG A 65 -7.18 -9.56 -5.77
N GLY A 66 -7.10 -8.60 -4.87
CA GLY A 66 -8.06 -7.51 -4.77
C GLY A 66 -9.34 -7.82 -3.98
N VAL A 67 -9.59 -9.09 -3.62
CA VAL A 67 -10.78 -9.50 -2.85
C VAL A 67 -10.59 -9.32 -1.34
N PRO A 68 -9.49 -9.80 -0.71
CA PRO A 68 -9.28 -9.60 0.71
C PRO A 68 -9.18 -8.10 1.05
N GLN A 69 -9.77 -7.70 2.18
CA GLN A 69 -9.76 -6.33 2.67
C GLN A 69 -9.02 -6.25 3.99
N ILE A 70 -7.90 -5.56 3.98
CA ILE A 70 -7.01 -5.40 5.13
C ILE A 70 -7.12 -3.95 5.61
N ALA A 71 -7.80 -3.74 6.73
CA ALA A 71 -7.89 -2.43 7.38
C ALA A 71 -6.60 -2.17 8.17
N VAL A 72 -5.85 -1.15 7.79
CA VAL A 72 -4.63 -0.72 8.49
C VAL A 72 -4.92 0.59 9.20
N THR A 73 -4.79 0.57 10.53
CA THR A 73 -5.05 1.73 11.39
C THR A 73 -3.77 2.24 12.00
N PHE A 74 -3.52 3.52 11.85
CA PHE A 74 -2.47 4.29 12.53
C PHE A 74 -3.11 5.08 13.65
N ASP A 75 -2.68 4.85 14.87
CA ASP A 75 -3.18 5.52 16.07
C ASP A 75 -2.00 6.16 16.81
N VAL A 76 -1.99 7.49 16.85
CA VAL A 76 -0.97 8.28 17.56
C VAL A 76 -1.61 8.87 18.79
N ASP A 77 -1.09 8.54 19.97
CA ASP A 77 -1.59 9.06 21.22
C ASP A 77 -1.06 10.48 21.55
N ALA A 78 -1.47 11.04 22.66
CA ALA A 78 -1.07 12.37 23.10
C ALA A 78 0.43 12.49 23.42
N ASP A 79 1.11 11.37 23.70
CA ASP A 79 2.54 11.30 23.97
C ASP A 79 3.36 11.06 22.69
N GLY A 80 2.69 10.95 21.54
CA GLY A 80 3.32 10.70 20.24
C GLY A 80 3.69 9.23 20.00
N ILE A 81 3.19 8.29 20.81
CA ILE A 81 3.39 6.86 20.61
C ILE A 81 2.49 6.43 19.45
N LEU A 82 3.10 5.80 18.43
CA LEU A 82 2.40 5.28 17.27
C LEU A 82 2.10 3.79 17.45
N LYS A 83 0.83 3.44 17.43
CA LYS A 83 0.35 2.06 17.30
C LYS A 83 -0.18 1.84 15.89
N VAL A 84 0.34 0.83 15.21
CA VAL A 84 -0.16 0.42 13.89
C VAL A 84 -0.76 -0.96 14.00
N SER A 85 -2.00 -1.11 13.61
CA SER A 85 -2.70 -2.40 13.54
C SER A 85 -3.15 -2.69 12.12
N ALA A 86 -3.15 -3.97 11.76
CA ALA A 86 -3.68 -4.48 10.50
C ALA A 86 -4.68 -5.59 10.82
N LYS A 87 -5.88 -5.49 10.25
CA LYS A 87 -6.96 -6.44 10.45
C LYS A 87 -7.51 -6.92 9.12
N ASP A 88 -7.56 -8.22 8.93
CA ASP A 88 -8.30 -8.83 7.83
C ASP A 88 -9.80 -8.84 8.15
N ASN A 89 -10.58 -8.10 7.38
CA ASN A 89 -12.03 -8.00 7.58
C ASN A 89 -12.76 -9.31 7.30
N GLY A 90 -12.18 -10.21 6.50
CA GLY A 90 -12.76 -11.51 6.17
C GLY A 90 -12.62 -12.53 7.30
N THR A 91 -11.45 -12.63 7.92
CA THR A 91 -11.16 -13.60 8.99
C THR A 91 -11.26 -13.02 10.38
N GLY A 92 -11.21 -11.69 10.50
CA GLY A 92 -11.12 -10.99 11.79
C GLY A 92 -9.73 -11.06 12.43
N LYS A 93 -8.75 -11.71 11.79
CA LYS A 93 -7.37 -11.76 12.29
C LYS A 93 -6.74 -10.37 12.30
N GLU A 94 -6.01 -10.09 13.36
CA GLU A 94 -5.37 -8.80 13.59
C GLU A 94 -3.96 -8.98 14.12
N GLN A 95 -3.06 -8.11 13.68
CA GLN A 95 -1.71 -7.95 14.19
C GLN A 95 -1.41 -6.48 14.39
N HIS A 96 -0.51 -6.15 15.30
CA HIS A 96 -0.12 -4.79 15.57
C HIS A 96 1.34 -4.66 15.99
N ILE A 97 1.88 -3.46 15.82
CA ILE A 97 3.16 -3.04 16.36
C ILE A 97 2.99 -1.71 17.09
N THR A 98 3.74 -1.53 18.16
CA THR A 98 3.81 -0.24 18.86
C THR A 98 5.21 0.33 18.66
N ILE A 99 5.29 1.54 18.14
CA ILE A 99 6.54 2.24 17.87
C ILE A 99 6.67 3.34 18.93
N THR A 100 7.56 3.07 19.89
CA THR A 100 7.88 3.99 20.98
C THR A 100 9.20 4.67 20.72
N GLY A 101 9.26 5.98 20.90
CA GLY A 101 10.50 6.70 21.07
C GLY A 101 11.35 6.93 19.82
N ARG A 102 10.83 7.68 18.91
CA ARG A 102 11.49 8.69 18.06
C ARG A 102 10.44 9.68 17.59
N SER A 103 9.64 10.15 18.51
CA SER A 103 8.59 11.15 18.26
C SER A 103 9.15 12.55 17.97
N GLY A 104 10.44 12.71 17.92
CA GLY A 104 11.05 13.99 17.60
C GLY A 104 12.25 13.78 16.69
N MET A 105 12.04 13.81 15.37
CA MET A 105 13.09 14.33 14.51
C MET A 105 13.40 15.75 15.02
N ASP A 106 14.67 16.10 15.13
CA ASP A 106 15.00 17.51 15.36
C ASP A 106 14.62 18.33 14.11
N ASP A 107 14.43 19.62 14.30
CA ASP A 107 13.99 20.51 13.21
C ASP A 107 14.94 20.44 12.00
N ALA A 108 16.22 20.23 12.22
CA ALA A 108 17.23 20.13 11.16
C ALA A 108 17.03 18.84 10.34
N GLU A 109 16.67 17.73 10.97
CA GLU A 109 16.37 16.48 10.27
C GLU A 109 15.07 16.58 9.47
N VAL A 110 14.05 17.22 10.02
CA VAL A 110 12.79 17.50 9.31
C VAL A 110 13.05 18.36 8.08
N GLU A 111 13.79 19.48 8.23
CA GLU A 111 14.15 20.36 7.11
C GLU A 111 14.96 19.64 6.04
N ARG A 112 15.87 18.74 6.42
CA ARG A 112 16.65 17.93 5.49
C ARG A 112 15.75 17.02 4.66
N LEU A 113 14.83 16.28 5.30
CA LEU A 113 13.92 15.37 4.62
C LEU A 113 12.95 16.09 3.68
N VAL A 114 12.47 17.27 4.09
CA VAL A 114 11.61 18.10 3.25
C VAL A 114 12.37 18.57 2.01
N ARG A 115 13.58 19.11 2.19
CA ARG A 115 14.43 19.54 1.07
C ARG A 115 14.76 18.41 0.13
N GLU A 116 15.12 17.24 0.65
CA GLU A 116 15.40 16.05 -0.15
C GLU A 116 14.17 15.62 -0.97
N ALA A 117 12.96 15.69 -0.39
CA ALA A 117 11.72 15.41 -1.10
C ALA A 117 11.45 16.44 -2.20
N GLU A 118 11.67 17.73 -1.94
CA GLU A 118 11.51 18.80 -2.93
C GLU A 118 12.50 18.66 -4.10
N GLU A 119 13.78 18.39 -3.81
CA GLU A 119 14.82 18.19 -4.83
C GLU A 119 14.53 16.98 -5.74
N ASN A 120 13.85 15.96 -5.24
CA ASN A 120 13.52 14.75 -5.99
C ASN A 120 12.07 14.68 -6.49
N ALA A 121 11.27 15.70 -6.26
CA ALA A 121 9.82 15.68 -6.50
C ALA A 121 9.45 15.25 -7.93
N GLU A 122 10.10 15.78 -8.96
CA GLU A 122 9.84 15.42 -10.36
C GLU A 122 10.25 13.98 -10.68
N ALA A 123 11.41 13.53 -10.19
CA ALA A 123 11.87 12.17 -10.39
C ALA A 123 10.98 11.15 -9.67
N ASP A 124 10.55 11.47 -8.46
CA ASP A 124 9.66 10.63 -7.65
C ASP A 124 8.26 10.55 -8.28
N LYS A 125 7.73 11.67 -8.75
CA LYS A 125 6.46 11.72 -9.47
C LYS A 125 6.49 10.82 -10.71
N THR A 126 7.56 10.91 -11.51
CA THR A 126 7.74 10.06 -12.71
C THR A 126 7.82 8.58 -12.34
N LYS A 127 8.56 8.23 -11.28
CA LYS A 127 8.64 6.85 -10.78
C LYS A 127 7.27 6.35 -10.35
N ARG A 128 6.53 7.13 -9.57
CA ARG A 128 5.19 6.81 -9.10
C ARG A 128 4.23 6.58 -10.27
N GLU A 129 4.16 7.53 -11.21
CA GLU A 129 3.29 7.44 -12.39
C GLU A 129 3.62 6.20 -13.24
N THR A 130 4.90 5.87 -13.40
CA THR A 130 5.34 4.65 -14.10
C THR A 130 4.83 3.39 -13.40
N VAL A 131 4.96 3.32 -12.07
CA VAL A 131 4.50 2.18 -11.27
C VAL A 131 2.96 2.08 -11.31
N GLU A 132 2.26 3.19 -11.15
CA GLU A 132 0.79 3.22 -11.19
C GLU A 132 0.25 2.81 -12.56
N THR A 133 0.87 3.29 -13.65
CA THR A 133 0.52 2.89 -15.02
C THR A 133 0.73 1.39 -15.24
N ARG A 134 1.86 0.85 -14.78
CA ARG A 134 2.13 -0.59 -14.86
C ARG A 134 1.11 -1.39 -14.06
N ASN A 135 0.83 -1.00 -12.84
CA ASN A 135 -0.16 -1.67 -11.99
C ASN A 135 -1.57 -1.64 -12.61
N ALA A 136 -1.94 -0.51 -13.24
CA ALA A 136 -3.21 -0.40 -13.96
C ALA A 136 -3.25 -1.35 -15.17
N GLY A 137 -2.17 -1.44 -15.94
CA GLY A 137 -2.02 -2.38 -17.03
C GLY A 137 -2.14 -3.84 -16.58
N ASP A 138 -1.37 -4.23 -15.55
CA ASP A 138 -1.42 -5.59 -14.98
C ASP A 138 -2.83 -5.94 -14.46
N SER A 139 -3.54 -4.97 -13.89
CA SER A 139 -4.92 -5.18 -13.42
C SER A 139 -5.89 -5.34 -14.58
N ALA A 140 -5.73 -4.58 -15.66
CA ALA A 140 -6.58 -4.69 -16.86
C ALA A 140 -6.38 -6.06 -17.56
N VAL A 141 -5.12 -6.50 -17.71
CA VAL A 141 -4.79 -7.83 -18.26
C VAL A 141 -5.42 -8.93 -17.41
N PHE A 142 -5.26 -8.87 -16.09
CA PHE A 142 -5.85 -9.86 -15.18
C PHE A 142 -7.38 -9.92 -15.28
N GLN A 143 -8.04 -8.76 -15.39
CA GLN A 143 -9.49 -8.72 -15.57
C GLN A 143 -9.91 -9.32 -16.91
N ALA A 144 -9.18 -9.02 -17.98
CA ALA A 144 -9.45 -9.59 -19.31
C ALA A 144 -9.27 -11.12 -19.31
N GLU A 145 -8.18 -11.63 -18.76
CA GLU A 145 -7.93 -13.07 -18.61
C GLU A 145 -9.03 -13.76 -17.78
N LYS A 146 -9.47 -13.12 -16.71
CA LYS A 146 -10.55 -13.64 -15.88
C LYS A 146 -11.86 -13.72 -16.65
N ILE A 147 -12.23 -12.69 -17.39
CA ILE A 147 -13.45 -12.68 -18.22
C ILE A 147 -13.36 -13.78 -19.29
N LEU A 148 -12.21 -13.94 -19.95
CA LEU A 148 -12.00 -15.01 -20.93
C LEU A 148 -12.15 -16.40 -20.33
N LYS A 149 -11.70 -16.58 -19.07
CA LYS A 149 -11.79 -17.85 -18.37
C LYS A 149 -13.20 -18.16 -17.87
N ASP A 150 -13.88 -17.16 -17.29
CA ASP A 150 -15.17 -17.36 -16.62
C ASP A 150 -16.35 -17.32 -17.61
N ASP A 151 -16.29 -16.47 -18.65
CA ASP A 151 -17.35 -16.23 -19.62
C ASP A 151 -16.93 -16.47 -21.08
N GLY A 152 -15.77 -17.08 -21.31
CA GLY A 152 -15.18 -17.24 -22.63
C GLY A 152 -16.08 -17.98 -23.64
N GLU A 153 -16.98 -18.86 -23.20
CA GLU A 153 -17.95 -19.52 -24.08
C GLU A 153 -19.01 -18.57 -24.66
N LYS A 154 -19.21 -17.41 -24.01
CA LYS A 154 -20.20 -16.41 -24.44
C LYS A 154 -19.58 -15.30 -25.30
N ILE A 155 -18.26 -15.30 -25.45
CA ILE A 155 -17.53 -14.28 -26.21
C ILE A 155 -17.27 -14.80 -27.63
N PRO A 156 -17.59 -14.02 -28.68
CA PRO A 156 -17.26 -14.36 -30.05
C PRO A 156 -15.76 -14.61 -30.27
N ASP A 157 -15.43 -15.59 -31.11
CA ASP A 157 -14.02 -16.01 -31.30
C ASP A 157 -13.11 -14.93 -31.89
N ASP A 158 -13.66 -14.01 -32.68
CA ASP A 158 -12.96 -12.86 -33.23
C ASP A 158 -12.53 -11.89 -32.15
N ILE A 159 -13.36 -11.67 -31.11
CA ILE A 159 -13.03 -10.81 -29.96
C ILE A 159 -12.01 -11.50 -29.05
N LYS A 160 -12.12 -12.83 -28.85
CA LYS A 160 -11.10 -13.59 -28.10
C LYS A 160 -9.72 -13.44 -28.70
N ALA A 161 -9.61 -13.65 -30.00
CA ALA A 161 -8.34 -13.55 -30.72
C ALA A 161 -7.72 -12.15 -30.63
N ASP A 162 -8.52 -11.07 -30.64
CA ASP A 162 -8.04 -9.69 -30.51
C ASP A 162 -7.50 -9.40 -29.09
N VAL A 163 -8.16 -9.92 -28.05
CA VAL A 163 -7.72 -9.76 -26.65
C VAL A 163 -6.46 -10.58 -26.36
N GLU A 164 -6.34 -11.81 -26.87
CA GLU A 164 -5.16 -12.66 -26.66
C GLU A 164 -3.92 -12.18 -27.43
N SER A 165 -4.13 -11.34 -28.45
CA SER A 165 -3.04 -10.81 -29.30
C SER A 165 -2.39 -9.52 -28.76
N LYS A 166 -2.93 -8.94 -27.71
CA LYS A 166 -2.45 -7.67 -27.10
C LYS A 166 -1.84 -7.88 -25.75
#